data_a11336ef44a209b747380f9791c8dc32
#
_entry.id   a11336ef44a209b747380f9791c8dc32
#
_cell.length_a   1.000
_cell.length_b   1.000
_cell.length_c   1.000
_cell.angle_alpha   90.00
_cell.angle_beta   90.00
_cell.angle_gamma   90.00
#
_symmetry.space_group_name_H-M   'P 1'
#
loop_
_entity.id
_entity.type
_entity.pdbx_description
1 polymer ?
#
loop_
_entity_poly.entity_id
_entity_poly.type
_entity_poly.pdbx_seq_one_letter_code
_entity_poly.pdbx_strand_id
1 'polypeptide(L)'
;FTSMCCAVEMGAKLVVVVSAKADVKEEWKKTVESHIKFDGYCFLDSISLLTSDTIIAEKQKANEKIVLFLTLQDLQGDEIKSKHKEVFENQIDLLLIDETHFGARATEYGKVLNESKPKEQKLNKSQLKSELKLNDATFEQIEEIEKVLNAKIRIHLSGTPYRILMNSEFTNDDIIAFYQFTNIAEDQEQWDLENLNKDEVKEWDNPYYGFPQMIRFAFNPNESSRKKMEEMKKNGITYAFSTLFKPKSISKDKSSL
;
A
#
# COMPACT_ATOMS: atom_id res chain seq x y z
N PHE A 1 -0.67 4.03 12.94
CA PHE A 1 -0.64 4.88 14.14
C PHE A 1 -1.14 6.30 13.85
N THR A 2 -0.51 7.05 12.96
CA THR A 2 -0.86 8.47 12.67
C THR A 2 -2.33 8.65 12.27
N SER A 3 -2.86 7.81 11.41
CA SER A 3 -4.27 7.84 11.00
C SER A 3 -5.23 7.60 12.16
N MET A 4 -4.84 6.76 13.12
CA MET A 4 -5.62 6.58 14.36
C MET A 4 -5.54 7.80 15.27
N CYS A 5 -4.41 8.51 15.30
CA CYS A 5 -4.36 9.81 15.99
C CYS A 5 -5.34 10.82 15.39
N CYS A 6 -5.44 10.87 14.05
CA CYS A 6 -6.47 11.69 13.39
C CYS A 6 -7.88 11.29 13.82
N ALA A 7 -8.19 9.99 13.91
CA ALA A 7 -9.49 9.52 14.37
C ALA A 7 -9.81 9.99 15.79
N VAL A 8 -8.83 9.98 16.69
CA VAL A 8 -8.99 10.46 18.07
C VAL A 8 -9.27 11.98 18.11
N GLU A 9 -8.46 12.77 17.41
CA GLU A 9 -8.61 14.22 17.35
C GLU A 9 -9.95 14.66 16.73
N MET A 10 -10.44 13.89 15.75
CA MET A 10 -11.75 14.12 15.14
C MET A 10 -12.92 13.65 16.02
N GLY A 11 -12.66 12.94 17.11
CA GLY A 11 -13.69 12.31 17.94
C GLY A 11 -14.50 11.25 17.21
N ALA A 12 -13.90 10.57 16.22
CA ALA A 12 -14.57 9.53 15.44
C ALA A 12 -15.00 8.36 16.32
N LYS A 13 -16.25 7.94 16.21
CA LYS A 13 -16.81 6.80 16.95
C LYS A 13 -16.80 5.50 16.15
N LEU A 14 -16.99 5.60 14.83
CA LEU A 14 -16.90 4.49 13.90
C LEU A 14 -15.85 4.80 12.85
N VAL A 15 -14.72 4.12 12.97
CA VAL A 15 -13.61 4.15 12.01
C VAL A 15 -13.64 2.83 11.23
N VAL A 16 -13.69 2.90 9.92
CA VAL A 16 -13.59 1.71 9.06
C VAL A 16 -12.27 1.77 8.30
N VAL A 17 -11.49 0.71 8.40
CA VAL A 17 -10.24 0.51 7.67
C VAL A 17 -10.48 -0.50 6.58
N VAL A 18 -10.23 -0.12 5.34
CA VAL A 18 -10.32 -1.02 4.19
C VAL A 18 -8.92 -1.19 3.61
N SER A 19 -8.44 -2.42 3.51
CA SER A 19 -7.12 -2.72 2.95
C SER A 19 -7.19 -3.77 1.84
N ALA A 20 -6.32 -3.62 0.84
CA ALA A 20 -6.13 -4.64 -0.19
C ALA A 20 -5.44 -5.90 0.36
N LYS A 21 -4.77 -5.80 1.52
CA LYS A 21 -4.00 -6.88 2.15
C LYS A 21 -4.61 -7.30 3.48
N ALA A 22 -4.82 -8.60 3.65
CA ALA A 22 -5.29 -9.16 4.90
C ALA A 22 -4.19 -9.26 5.98
N ASP A 23 -2.94 -9.36 5.58
CA ASP A 23 -1.78 -9.55 6.46
C ASP A 23 -1.50 -8.36 7.39
N VAL A 24 -1.91 -7.15 6.99
CA VAL A 24 -1.75 -5.95 7.85
C VAL A 24 -2.78 -5.87 8.99
N LYS A 25 -3.78 -6.75 9.02
CA LYS A 25 -4.85 -6.74 10.03
C LYS A 25 -4.30 -6.81 11.45
N GLU A 26 -3.35 -7.70 11.70
CA GLU A 26 -2.80 -7.90 13.05
C GLU A 26 -2.01 -6.68 13.53
N GLU A 27 -1.38 -5.95 12.63
CA GLU A 27 -0.69 -4.69 12.97
C GLU A 27 -1.68 -3.58 13.33
N TRP A 28 -2.79 -3.48 12.60
CA TRP A 28 -3.89 -2.57 12.93
C TRP A 28 -4.48 -2.90 14.29
N LYS A 29 -4.80 -4.18 14.53
CA LYS A 29 -5.33 -4.66 15.80
C LYS A 29 -4.40 -4.33 16.96
N LYS A 30 -3.13 -4.73 16.84
CA LYS A 30 -2.11 -4.44 17.86
C LYS A 30 -2.00 -2.94 18.14
N THR A 31 -2.01 -2.11 17.11
CA THR A 31 -1.93 -0.65 17.29
C THR A 31 -3.10 -0.11 18.08
N VAL A 32 -4.32 -0.54 17.77
CA VAL A 32 -5.55 -0.09 18.43
C VAL A 32 -5.61 -0.58 19.89
N GLU A 33 -5.29 -1.84 20.13
CA GLU A 33 -5.48 -2.48 21.44
C GLU A 33 -4.33 -2.19 22.43
N SER A 34 -3.12 -1.87 21.96
CA SER A 34 -1.95 -1.73 22.83
C SER A 34 -1.58 -0.29 23.20
N HIS A 35 -2.09 0.71 22.50
CA HIS A 35 -1.63 2.08 22.67
C HIS A 35 -2.63 2.92 23.47
N ILE A 36 -2.17 3.53 24.57
CA ILE A 36 -2.99 4.32 25.51
C ILE A 36 -3.80 5.45 24.86
N LYS A 37 -3.33 6.04 23.75
CA LYS A 37 -4.09 7.07 23.02
C LYS A 37 -5.38 6.55 22.40
N PHE A 38 -5.48 5.24 22.18
CA PHE A 38 -6.63 4.60 21.54
C PHE A 38 -7.53 3.88 22.56
N ASP A 39 -7.30 4.14 23.83
CA ASP A 39 -8.18 3.64 24.89
C ASP A 39 -9.64 4.06 24.64
N GLY A 40 -10.54 3.11 24.84
CA GLY A 40 -11.96 3.27 24.49
C GLY A 40 -12.33 2.91 23.05
N TYR A 41 -11.36 2.56 22.18
CA TYR A 41 -11.62 1.92 20.90
C TYR A 41 -11.56 0.40 21.04
N CYS A 42 -12.56 -0.29 20.48
CA CYS A 42 -12.53 -1.74 20.31
C CYS A 42 -12.22 -2.07 18.84
N PHE A 43 -11.41 -3.11 18.61
CA PHE A 43 -11.10 -3.60 17.27
C PHE A 43 -12.09 -4.70 16.87
N LEU A 44 -12.68 -4.56 15.68
CA LEU A 44 -13.53 -5.55 15.03
C LEU A 44 -12.98 -5.89 13.65
N ASP A 45 -13.30 -7.08 13.16
CA ASP A 45 -12.98 -7.53 11.81
C ASP A 45 -14.19 -8.20 11.14
N SER A 46 -14.02 -8.68 9.92
CA SER A 46 -15.10 -9.36 9.18
C SER A 46 -15.64 -10.60 9.89
N ILE A 47 -14.84 -11.28 10.71
CA ILE A 47 -15.28 -12.43 11.51
C ILE A 47 -16.18 -11.96 12.64
N SER A 48 -15.84 -10.86 13.29
CA SER A 48 -16.65 -10.25 14.34
C SER A 48 -18.04 -9.89 13.86
N LEU A 49 -18.17 -9.38 12.63
CA LEU A 49 -19.45 -9.05 12.00
C LEU A 49 -20.32 -10.28 11.70
N LEU A 50 -19.72 -11.47 11.57
CA LEU A 50 -20.45 -12.71 11.38
C LEU A 50 -21.04 -13.28 12.69
N THR A 51 -20.62 -12.78 13.84
CA THR A 51 -21.09 -13.25 15.15
C THR A 51 -22.41 -12.62 15.59
N SER A 52 -22.71 -11.40 15.11
CA SER A 52 -23.95 -10.69 15.38
C SER A 52 -24.25 -9.71 14.26
N ASP A 53 -25.50 -9.67 13.80
CA ASP A 53 -25.97 -8.73 12.78
C ASP A 53 -26.07 -7.27 13.30
N THR A 54 -25.88 -7.07 14.60
CA THR A 54 -26.03 -5.77 15.30
C THR A 54 -24.83 -5.41 16.18
N ILE A 55 -23.68 -6.00 15.94
CA ILE A 55 -22.49 -5.83 16.80
C ILE A 55 -22.02 -4.37 16.88
N ILE A 56 -22.10 -3.62 15.76
CA ILE A 56 -21.74 -2.20 15.74
C ILE A 56 -22.69 -1.42 16.64
N ALA A 57 -23.99 -1.63 16.50
CA ALA A 57 -25.01 -0.97 17.30
C ALA A 57 -24.90 -1.33 18.80
N GLU A 58 -24.58 -2.58 19.11
CA GLU A 58 -24.37 -3.03 20.49
C GLU A 58 -23.18 -2.32 21.14
N LYS A 59 -22.06 -2.24 20.44
CA LYS A 59 -20.86 -1.54 20.89
C LYS A 59 -21.10 -0.04 21.05
N GLN A 60 -21.78 0.59 20.10
CA GLN A 60 -22.14 2.00 20.18
C GLN A 60 -23.07 2.31 21.38
N LYS A 61 -24.03 1.43 21.68
CA LYS A 61 -24.88 1.54 22.88
C LYS A 61 -24.09 1.41 24.18
N ALA A 62 -23.03 0.62 24.18
CA ALA A 62 -22.07 0.53 25.28
C ALA A 62 -21.12 1.73 25.38
N ASN A 63 -21.30 2.73 24.50
CA ASN A 63 -20.44 3.91 24.36
C ASN A 63 -18.97 3.58 24.03
N GLU A 64 -18.74 2.42 23.39
CA GLU A 64 -17.44 2.05 22.84
C GLU A 64 -17.25 2.70 21.49
N LYS A 65 -16.03 3.13 21.19
CA LYS A 65 -15.61 3.53 19.86
C LYS A 65 -15.11 2.32 19.10
N ILE A 66 -15.31 2.28 17.79
CA ILE A 66 -15.08 1.09 16.98
C ILE A 66 -14.04 1.39 15.92
N VAL A 67 -13.06 0.51 15.78
CA VAL A 67 -12.21 0.38 14.59
C VAL A 67 -12.55 -0.96 13.93
N LEU A 68 -13.18 -0.89 12.77
CA LEU A 68 -13.55 -2.06 11.99
C LEU A 68 -12.59 -2.23 10.82
N PHE A 69 -11.88 -3.35 10.78
CA PHE A 69 -10.99 -3.70 9.68
C PHE A 69 -11.68 -4.66 8.71
N LEU A 70 -11.69 -4.28 7.44
CA LEU A 70 -12.21 -5.09 6.33
C LEU A 70 -11.18 -5.17 5.21
N THR A 71 -11.16 -6.29 4.52
CA THR A 71 -10.44 -6.38 3.25
C THR A 71 -11.33 -5.95 2.09
N LEU A 72 -10.72 -5.57 0.97
CA LEU A 72 -11.48 -5.30 -0.25
C LEU A 72 -12.33 -6.52 -0.66
N GLN A 73 -11.84 -7.72 -0.40
CA GLN A 73 -12.55 -8.97 -0.69
C GLN A 73 -13.83 -9.12 0.16
N ASP A 74 -13.80 -8.68 1.43
CA ASP A 74 -14.97 -8.69 2.31
C ASP A 74 -16.10 -7.80 1.78
N LEU A 75 -15.76 -6.78 1.01
CA LEU A 75 -16.70 -5.79 0.49
C LEU A 75 -17.16 -6.07 -0.95
N GLN A 76 -16.60 -7.09 -1.60
CA GLN A 76 -16.95 -7.49 -2.96
C GLN A 76 -18.15 -8.47 -2.99
N GLY A 77 -19.01 -8.32 -4.02
CA GLY A 77 -20.11 -9.25 -4.33
C GLY A 77 -21.37 -9.02 -3.49
N ASP A 78 -22.51 -9.46 -4.03
CA ASP A 78 -23.83 -9.23 -3.43
C ASP A 78 -24.04 -10.02 -2.13
N GLU A 79 -23.50 -11.23 -2.01
CA GLU A 79 -23.56 -12.02 -0.78
C GLU A 79 -22.81 -11.37 0.39
N ILE A 80 -21.70 -10.70 0.09
CA ILE A 80 -20.88 -10.04 1.12
C ILE A 80 -21.60 -8.81 1.67
N LYS A 81 -22.28 -8.05 0.81
CA LYS A 81 -23.12 -6.93 1.25
C LYS A 81 -24.22 -7.36 2.22
N SER A 82 -24.84 -8.51 2.01
CA SER A 82 -25.86 -9.04 2.94
C SER A 82 -25.29 -9.43 4.30
N LYS A 83 -24.08 -9.98 4.34
CA LYS A 83 -23.37 -10.37 5.58
C LYS A 83 -22.88 -9.17 6.40
N HIS A 84 -22.56 -8.08 5.72
CA HIS A 84 -22.01 -6.87 6.36
C HIS A 84 -22.99 -5.69 6.25
N LYS A 85 -24.29 -5.98 6.18
CA LYS A 85 -25.36 -4.99 6.01
C LYS A 85 -25.25 -3.82 6.99
N GLU A 86 -24.94 -4.11 8.25
CA GLU A 86 -24.78 -3.11 9.29
C GLU A 86 -23.72 -2.06 8.94
N VAL A 87 -22.62 -2.44 8.26
CA VAL A 87 -21.56 -1.51 7.86
C VAL A 87 -22.06 -0.52 6.80
N PHE A 88 -22.88 -1.00 5.87
CA PHE A 88 -23.42 -0.15 4.79
C PHE A 88 -24.58 0.75 5.26
N GLU A 89 -25.29 0.35 6.30
CA GLU A 89 -26.41 1.11 6.88
C GLU A 89 -25.96 2.18 7.88
N ASN A 90 -24.77 2.02 8.47
CA ASN A 90 -24.24 2.97 9.43
C ASN A 90 -23.51 4.13 8.75
N GLN A 91 -23.58 5.31 9.38
CA GLN A 91 -22.73 6.42 8.99
C GLN A 91 -21.35 6.24 9.61
N ILE A 92 -20.35 6.08 8.76
CA ILE A 92 -18.94 5.97 9.13
C ILE A 92 -18.39 7.38 9.38
N ASP A 93 -17.75 7.61 10.52
CA ASP A 93 -17.15 8.91 10.81
C ASP A 93 -15.85 9.09 10.01
N LEU A 94 -15.02 8.05 9.95
CA LEU A 94 -13.76 8.06 9.22
C LEU A 94 -13.54 6.73 8.48
N LEU A 95 -13.39 6.82 7.17
CA LEU A 95 -12.99 5.71 6.30
C LEU A 95 -11.51 5.86 5.94
N LEU A 96 -10.72 4.87 6.29
CA LEU A 96 -9.30 4.77 5.96
C LEU A 96 -9.11 3.71 4.87
N ILE A 97 -8.60 4.11 3.73
CA ILE A 97 -8.25 3.20 2.63
C ILE A 97 -6.74 2.97 2.67
N ASP A 98 -6.35 1.81 3.16
CA ASP A 98 -4.95 1.46 3.32
C ASP A 98 -4.39 0.77 2.07
N GLU A 99 -3.14 1.06 1.75
CA GLU A 99 -2.44 0.50 0.58
C GLU A 99 -3.13 0.79 -0.77
N THR A 100 -3.70 1.98 -0.93
CA THR A 100 -4.44 2.41 -2.14
C THR A 100 -3.65 2.21 -3.44
N HIS A 101 -2.31 2.25 -3.37
CA HIS A 101 -1.44 2.08 -4.53
C HIS A 101 -1.47 0.67 -5.15
N PHE A 102 -2.03 -0.32 -4.47
CA PHE A 102 -2.14 -1.69 -5.03
C PHE A 102 -2.99 -1.73 -6.29
N GLY A 103 -4.13 -1.05 -6.31
CA GLY A 103 -4.97 -0.95 -7.49
C GLY A 103 -4.27 -0.31 -8.69
N ALA A 104 -3.53 0.77 -8.46
CA ALA A 104 -2.75 1.45 -9.50
C ALA A 104 -1.59 0.59 -10.04
N ARG A 105 -0.93 -0.19 -9.19
CA ARG A 105 0.17 -1.09 -9.56
C ARG A 105 -0.25 -2.16 -10.55
N ALA A 106 -1.38 -2.80 -10.32
CA ALA A 106 -1.85 -3.90 -11.13
C ALA A 106 -2.07 -3.49 -12.59
N THR A 107 -2.69 -2.31 -12.78
CA THR A 107 -2.99 -1.80 -14.12
C THR A 107 -1.73 -1.39 -14.89
N GLU A 108 -0.75 -0.77 -14.23
CA GLU A 108 0.52 -0.38 -14.87
C GLU A 108 1.44 -1.56 -15.16
N TYR A 109 1.58 -2.50 -14.24
CA TYR A 109 2.35 -3.72 -14.48
C TYR A 109 1.81 -4.49 -15.68
N GLY A 110 0.49 -4.52 -15.80
CA GLY A 110 -0.18 -5.10 -16.95
C GLY A 110 0.14 -4.39 -18.27
N LYS A 111 0.16 -3.07 -18.27
CA LYS A 111 0.54 -2.29 -19.46
C LYS A 111 2.00 -2.54 -19.86
N VAL A 112 2.94 -2.45 -18.91
CA VAL A 112 4.37 -2.67 -19.15
C VAL A 112 4.66 -4.07 -19.67
N LEU A 113 4.05 -5.11 -19.06
CA LEU A 113 4.18 -6.48 -19.53
C LEU A 113 3.62 -6.68 -20.93
N ASN A 114 2.52 -6.00 -21.25
CA ASN A 114 1.91 -6.11 -22.58
C ASN A 114 2.70 -5.33 -23.65
N GLU A 115 3.27 -4.19 -23.28
CA GLU A 115 4.12 -3.39 -24.20
C GLU A 115 5.44 -4.08 -24.51
N SER A 116 5.98 -4.87 -23.58
CA SER A 116 7.22 -5.63 -23.78
C SER A 116 7.06 -6.91 -24.62
N LYS A 117 5.82 -7.33 -24.93
CA LYS A 117 5.55 -8.50 -25.78
C LYS A 117 5.55 -8.11 -27.28
N PRO A 118 6.00 -9.02 -28.18
CA PRO A 118 5.83 -8.84 -29.62
C PRO A 118 4.37 -8.60 -29.98
N LYS A 119 4.11 -7.82 -31.04
CA LYS A 119 2.74 -7.42 -31.45
C LYS A 119 1.77 -8.59 -31.59
N GLU A 120 2.26 -9.75 -31.98
CA GLU A 120 1.46 -11.00 -32.16
C GLU A 120 1.10 -11.70 -30.84
N GLN A 121 1.76 -11.32 -29.74
CA GLN A 121 1.54 -11.91 -28.40
C GLN A 121 0.94 -10.92 -27.41
N LYS A 122 0.48 -9.76 -27.87
CA LYS A 122 -0.16 -8.79 -26.99
C LYS A 122 -1.50 -9.32 -26.49
N LEU A 123 -1.62 -9.38 -25.18
CA LEU A 123 -2.82 -9.83 -24.48
C LEU A 123 -3.90 -8.75 -24.49
N ASN A 124 -5.14 -9.16 -24.59
CA ASN A 124 -6.27 -8.27 -24.35
C ASN A 124 -6.44 -8.02 -22.81
N LYS A 125 -7.28 -7.04 -22.44
CA LYS A 125 -7.48 -6.67 -21.03
C LYS A 125 -7.88 -7.84 -20.12
N SER A 126 -8.68 -8.78 -20.61
CA SER A 126 -9.13 -9.94 -19.83
C SER A 126 -8.04 -10.99 -19.65
N GLN A 127 -7.27 -11.25 -20.70
CA GLN A 127 -6.12 -12.17 -20.64
C GLN A 127 -5.02 -11.62 -19.76
N LEU A 128 -4.79 -10.29 -19.78
CA LEU A 128 -3.83 -9.63 -18.92
C LEU A 128 -4.21 -9.80 -17.44
N LYS A 129 -5.49 -9.63 -17.10
CA LYS A 129 -6.02 -9.86 -15.74
C LYS A 129 -5.81 -11.31 -15.30
N SER A 130 -6.01 -12.29 -16.16
CA SER A 130 -5.84 -13.71 -15.82
C SER A 130 -4.38 -14.12 -15.66
N GLU A 131 -3.47 -13.60 -16.49
CA GLU A 131 -2.03 -13.90 -16.36
C GLU A 131 -1.39 -13.29 -15.11
N LEU A 132 -1.84 -12.10 -14.70
CA LEU A 132 -1.30 -11.45 -13.54
C LEU A 132 -1.79 -12.08 -12.23
N LYS A 133 -2.73 -13.05 -12.28
CA LYS A 133 -3.37 -13.66 -11.08
C LYS A 133 -3.69 -12.59 -10.03
N LEU A 134 -4.24 -11.47 -10.50
CA LEU A 134 -4.48 -10.32 -9.66
C LEU A 134 -5.70 -10.61 -8.79
N ASN A 135 -5.43 -11.08 -7.58
CA ASN A 135 -6.33 -10.89 -6.44
C ASN A 135 -6.34 -9.42 -5.98
N ASP A 136 -5.65 -8.56 -6.71
CA ASP A 136 -5.50 -7.16 -6.35
C ASP A 136 -6.70 -6.39 -6.87
N ALA A 137 -7.42 -5.78 -5.95
CA ALA A 137 -8.48 -4.84 -6.27
C ALA A 137 -7.92 -3.75 -7.18
N THR A 138 -8.63 -3.47 -8.26
CA THR A 138 -8.30 -2.35 -9.13
C THR A 138 -8.75 -1.05 -8.45
N PHE A 139 -8.18 0.06 -8.87
CA PHE A 139 -8.61 1.38 -8.40
C PHE A 139 -10.14 1.58 -8.59
N GLU A 140 -10.68 1.11 -9.71
CA GLU A 140 -12.12 1.09 -9.99
C GLU A 140 -12.94 0.40 -8.91
N GLN A 141 -12.44 -0.70 -8.33
CA GLN A 141 -13.11 -1.42 -7.24
C GLN A 141 -13.09 -0.64 -5.93
N ILE A 142 -12.01 0.09 -5.65
CA ILE A 142 -11.93 0.97 -4.49
C ILE A 142 -12.95 2.09 -4.60
N GLU A 143 -13.05 2.75 -5.76
CA GLU A 143 -14.04 3.80 -6.02
C GLU A 143 -15.48 3.29 -5.90
N GLU A 144 -15.78 2.07 -6.38
CA GLU A 144 -17.10 1.47 -6.23
C GLU A 144 -17.44 1.24 -4.76
N ILE A 145 -16.50 0.73 -3.97
CA ILE A 145 -16.69 0.49 -2.53
C ILE A 145 -16.89 1.81 -1.80
N GLU A 146 -16.11 2.83 -2.12
CA GLU A 146 -16.24 4.16 -1.52
C GLU A 146 -17.58 4.82 -1.78
N LYS A 147 -18.14 4.65 -2.98
CA LYS A 147 -19.47 5.18 -3.32
C LYS A 147 -20.59 4.52 -2.53
N VAL A 148 -20.39 3.27 -2.11
CA VAL A 148 -21.40 2.49 -1.38
C VAL A 148 -21.30 2.70 0.14
N LEU A 149 -20.09 2.93 0.66
CA LEU A 149 -19.90 3.19 2.09
C LEU A 149 -20.24 4.65 2.42
N ASN A 150 -21.16 4.84 3.37
CA ASN A 150 -21.59 6.17 3.81
C ASN A 150 -20.61 6.77 4.83
N ALA A 151 -19.49 7.33 4.36
CA ALA A 151 -18.45 7.91 5.18
C ALA A 151 -18.46 9.46 5.13
N LYS A 152 -18.34 10.10 6.31
CA LYS A 152 -18.21 11.56 6.42
C LYS A 152 -16.87 12.04 5.87
N ILE A 153 -15.80 11.36 6.24
CA ILE A 153 -14.43 11.70 5.83
C ILE A 153 -13.75 10.44 5.32
N ARG A 154 -12.99 10.58 4.24
CA ARG A 154 -12.19 9.53 3.62
C ARG A 154 -10.74 9.95 3.59
N ILE A 155 -9.83 9.05 4.00
CA ILE A 155 -8.39 9.26 3.94
C ILE A 155 -7.75 8.06 3.25
N HIS A 156 -7.01 8.33 2.20
CA HIS A 156 -6.21 7.36 1.48
C HIS A 156 -4.79 7.31 2.04
N LEU A 157 -4.32 6.12 2.38
CA LEU A 157 -2.99 5.88 2.90
C LEU A 157 -2.14 5.14 1.86
N SER A 158 -0.92 5.58 1.64
CA SER A 158 -0.01 4.92 0.71
C SER A 158 1.45 5.19 1.08
N GLY A 159 2.25 4.13 1.16
CA GLY A 159 3.70 4.24 1.27
C GLY A 159 4.40 4.65 -0.05
N THR A 160 3.70 4.57 -1.19
CA THR A 160 4.23 4.90 -2.52
C THR A 160 3.22 5.71 -3.35
N PRO A 161 2.90 6.95 -2.95
CA PRO A 161 1.79 7.72 -3.50
C PRO A 161 1.99 8.20 -4.94
N TYR A 162 3.22 8.23 -5.46
CA TYR A 162 3.54 8.78 -6.79
C TYR A 162 2.67 8.21 -7.92
N ARG A 163 2.33 6.93 -7.87
CA ARG A 163 1.53 6.28 -8.91
C ARG A 163 0.07 6.67 -8.84
N ILE A 164 -0.44 6.88 -7.63
CA ILE A 164 -1.79 7.37 -7.41
C ILE A 164 -1.90 8.77 -7.99
N LEU A 165 -0.95 9.66 -7.65
CA LEU A 165 -0.91 11.04 -8.12
C LEU A 165 -0.71 11.17 -9.63
N MET A 166 -0.02 10.22 -10.27
CA MET A 166 0.21 10.26 -11.73
C MET A 166 -0.99 9.81 -12.56
N ASN A 167 -1.86 8.96 -12.02
CA ASN A 167 -2.92 8.30 -12.79
C ASN A 167 -4.33 8.51 -12.25
N SER A 168 -4.49 9.33 -11.22
CA SER A 168 -5.74 9.45 -10.49
C SER A 168 -6.38 10.83 -10.60
N GLU A 169 -7.60 10.90 -10.10
CA GLU A 169 -8.37 12.12 -9.91
C GLU A 169 -7.83 12.99 -8.74
N PHE A 170 -6.85 12.49 -7.98
CA PHE A 170 -6.24 13.24 -6.88
C PHE A 170 -5.29 14.30 -7.39
N THR A 171 -5.41 15.50 -6.85
CA THR A 171 -4.57 16.65 -7.10
C THR A 171 -3.61 16.91 -5.93
N ASN A 172 -2.69 17.85 -6.09
CA ASN A 172 -1.81 18.24 -4.99
C ASN A 172 -2.58 18.82 -3.78
N ASP A 173 -3.76 19.38 -4.02
CA ASP A 173 -4.61 19.94 -2.96
C ASP A 173 -5.27 18.88 -2.09
N ASP A 174 -5.35 17.64 -2.59
CA ASP A 174 -5.88 16.48 -1.86
C ASP A 174 -4.84 15.85 -0.93
N ILE A 175 -3.57 16.29 -1.00
CA ILE A 175 -2.49 15.75 -0.16
C ILE A 175 -2.52 16.40 1.20
N ILE A 176 -2.95 15.65 2.22
CA ILE A 176 -3.00 16.12 3.61
C ILE A 176 -1.60 16.11 4.23
N ALA A 177 -0.83 15.06 3.99
CA ALA A 177 0.51 14.88 4.52
C ALA A 177 1.37 14.06 3.57
N PHE A 178 2.61 14.49 3.38
CA PHE A 178 3.58 13.82 2.54
C PHE A 178 4.93 13.81 3.25
N TYR A 179 5.36 12.61 3.71
CA TYR A 179 6.60 12.44 4.46
C TYR A 179 7.39 11.30 3.86
N GLN A 180 8.60 11.61 3.38
CA GLN A 180 9.41 10.71 2.59
C GLN A 180 10.75 10.42 3.25
N PHE A 181 11.50 9.52 2.64
CA PHE A 181 12.87 9.20 3.02
C PHE A 181 13.77 10.44 3.13
N THR A 182 13.64 11.40 2.22
CA THR A 182 14.39 12.66 2.26
C THR A 182 14.07 13.49 3.49
N ASN A 183 12.80 13.54 3.88
CA ASN A 183 12.39 14.26 5.08
C ASN A 183 12.93 13.59 6.36
N ILE A 184 12.95 12.25 6.39
CA ILE A 184 13.56 11.50 7.51
C ILE A 184 15.05 11.83 7.62
N ALA A 185 15.77 11.87 6.50
CA ALA A 185 17.19 12.19 6.49
C ALA A 185 17.47 13.64 6.95
N GLU A 186 16.64 14.59 6.50
CA GLU A 186 16.71 16.00 6.92
C GLU A 186 16.42 16.14 8.43
N ASP A 187 15.38 15.49 8.93
CA ASP A 187 15.04 15.52 10.35
C ASP A 187 16.11 14.86 11.22
N GLN A 188 16.73 13.78 10.73
CA GLN A 188 17.85 13.13 11.41
C GLN A 188 19.04 14.07 11.54
N GLU A 189 19.44 14.71 10.44
CA GLU A 189 20.54 15.66 10.41
C GLU A 189 20.26 16.87 11.30
N GLN A 190 19.05 17.40 11.25
CA GLN A 190 18.67 18.53 12.08
C GLN A 190 18.70 18.17 13.57
N TRP A 191 18.17 17.01 13.94
CA TRP A 191 18.22 16.56 15.32
C TRP A 191 19.67 16.42 15.83
N ASP A 192 20.56 15.87 15.00
CA ASP A 192 21.97 15.74 15.33
C ASP A 192 22.64 17.09 15.55
N LEU A 193 22.39 18.07 14.69
CA LEU A 193 22.90 19.44 14.82
C LEU A 193 22.44 20.12 16.10
N GLU A 194 21.19 19.90 16.50
CA GLU A 194 20.60 20.54 17.68
C GLU A 194 20.97 19.86 19.00
N ASN A 195 21.30 18.56 18.97
CA ASN A 195 21.37 17.78 20.20
C ASN A 195 22.75 17.16 20.48
N LEU A 196 23.54 16.78 19.48
CA LEU A 196 24.80 16.08 19.70
C LEU A 196 25.89 16.96 20.39
N ASN A 197 25.68 18.25 20.47
CA ASN A 197 26.57 19.17 21.23
C ASN A 197 26.30 19.19 22.74
N LYS A 198 25.30 18.45 23.21
CA LYS A 198 24.94 18.38 24.64
C LYS A 198 25.68 17.20 25.30
N ASP A 199 26.28 17.42 26.45
CA ASP A 199 27.22 16.49 27.11
C ASP A 199 26.66 15.08 27.37
N GLU A 200 25.34 14.94 27.55
CA GLU A 200 24.71 13.64 27.87
C GLU A 200 24.07 12.94 26.68
N VAL A 201 23.97 13.60 25.52
CA VAL A 201 23.27 13.09 24.33
C VAL A 201 24.21 12.27 23.46
N LYS A 202 23.73 11.13 22.99
CA LYS A 202 24.45 10.20 22.10
C LYS A 202 23.72 10.05 20.77
N GLU A 203 24.43 9.61 19.74
CA GLU A 203 23.84 9.36 18.41
C GLU A 203 22.61 8.45 18.44
N TRP A 204 22.61 7.45 19.31
CA TRP A 204 21.49 6.51 19.45
C TRP A 204 20.26 7.08 20.17
N ASP A 205 20.36 8.28 20.74
CA ASP A 205 19.22 9.00 21.29
C ASP A 205 18.40 9.69 20.19
N ASN A 206 18.96 9.78 18.97
CA ASN A 206 18.25 10.27 17.81
C ASN A 206 17.08 9.34 17.48
N PRO A 207 15.82 9.85 17.38
CA PRO A 207 14.65 9.03 17.04
C PRO A 207 14.79 8.26 15.72
N TYR A 208 15.65 8.71 14.82
CA TYR A 208 15.91 8.09 13.51
C TYR A 208 17.22 7.27 13.48
N TYR A 209 17.85 7.05 14.63
CA TYR A 209 19.09 6.28 14.70
C TYR A 209 18.90 4.86 14.13
N GLY A 210 19.82 4.45 13.27
CA GLY A 210 19.74 3.16 12.62
C GLY A 210 18.74 3.10 11.45
N PHE A 211 18.14 4.22 11.08
CA PHE A 211 17.31 4.28 9.86
C PHE A 211 18.19 3.97 8.63
N PRO A 212 17.74 3.10 7.70
CA PRO A 212 18.54 2.68 6.57
C PRO A 212 18.93 3.84 5.67
N GLN A 213 20.20 3.93 5.31
CA GLN A 213 20.66 4.88 4.31
C GLN A 213 20.39 4.35 2.91
N MET A 214 19.86 5.20 2.03
CA MET A 214 19.67 4.87 0.63
C MET A 214 20.86 5.37 -0.19
N ILE A 215 21.70 4.45 -0.67
CA ILE A 215 22.80 4.76 -1.55
C ILE A 215 22.38 4.45 -2.98
N ARG A 216 22.31 5.47 -3.82
CA ARG A 216 21.97 5.31 -5.24
C ARG A 216 23.25 5.22 -6.07
N PHE A 217 23.49 4.05 -6.66
CA PHE A 217 24.55 3.86 -7.64
C PHE A 217 24.02 4.14 -9.04
N ALA A 218 24.67 5.08 -9.74
CA ALA A 218 24.41 5.29 -11.15
C ALA A 218 25.41 4.45 -11.96
N PHE A 219 24.91 3.50 -12.73
CA PHE A 219 25.70 2.74 -13.67
C PHE A 219 25.89 3.54 -14.96
N ASN A 220 27.13 3.91 -15.26
CA ASN A 220 27.49 4.54 -16.52
C ASN A 220 28.23 3.53 -17.40
N PRO A 221 27.54 2.89 -18.36
CA PRO A 221 28.17 1.89 -19.21
C PRO A 221 29.27 2.51 -20.09
N ASN A 222 30.39 1.80 -20.26
CA ASN A 222 31.42 2.19 -21.21
C ASN A 222 30.92 2.11 -22.65
N GLU A 223 31.68 2.66 -23.63
CA GLU A 223 31.26 2.72 -25.04
C GLU A 223 30.94 1.33 -25.62
N SER A 224 31.71 0.32 -25.29
CA SER A 224 31.50 -1.06 -25.77
C SER A 224 30.15 -1.60 -25.25
N SER A 225 29.84 -1.37 -23.98
CA SER A 225 28.57 -1.76 -23.39
C SER A 225 27.39 -0.97 -24.00
N ARG A 226 27.56 0.33 -24.26
CA ARG A 226 26.53 1.15 -24.91
C ARG A 226 26.21 0.63 -26.32
N LYS A 227 27.23 0.31 -27.14
CA LYS A 227 27.02 -0.28 -28.49
C LYS A 227 26.25 -1.60 -28.42
N LYS A 228 26.63 -2.51 -27.48
CA LYS A 228 25.87 -3.74 -27.28
C LYS A 228 24.42 -3.51 -26.82
N MET A 229 24.22 -2.50 -25.98
CA MET A 229 22.89 -2.11 -25.54
C MET A 229 22.02 -1.61 -26.73
N GLU A 230 22.58 -0.82 -27.61
CA GLU A 230 21.88 -0.34 -28.80
C GLU A 230 21.58 -1.47 -29.81
N GLU A 231 22.50 -2.39 -30.02
CA GLU A 231 22.27 -3.57 -30.86
C GLU A 231 21.14 -4.46 -30.29
N MET A 232 21.17 -4.71 -28.97
CA MET A 232 20.10 -5.48 -28.30
C MET A 232 18.76 -4.78 -28.42
N LYS A 233 18.71 -3.46 -28.23
CA LYS A 233 17.50 -2.66 -28.41
C LYS A 233 16.96 -2.72 -29.83
N LYS A 234 17.82 -2.66 -30.84
CA LYS A 234 17.44 -2.83 -32.27
C LYS A 234 16.85 -4.23 -32.54
N ASN A 235 17.33 -5.24 -31.84
CA ASN A 235 16.85 -6.61 -31.95
C ASN A 235 15.63 -6.92 -31.04
N GLY A 236 14.99 -5.90 -30.46
CA GLY A 236 13.81 -6.07 -29.62
C GLY A 236 14.05 -6.71 -28.26
N ILE A 237 15.32 -6.80 -27.82
CA ILE A 237 15.67 -7.37 -26.54
C ILE A 237 15.58 -6.29 -25.46
N THR A 238 14.67 -6.44 -24.54
CA THR A 238 14.49 -5.52 -23.40
C THR A 238 15.45 -5.85 -22.29
N TYR A 239 16.07 -4.82 -21.68
CA TYR A 239 16.88 -4.99 -20.47
C TYR A 239 15.99 -5.29 -19.26
N ALA A 240 15.61 -6.53 -19.10
CA ALA A 240 15.04 -7.01 -17.84
C ALA A 240 16.15 -7.64 -17.00
N PHE A 241 16.09 -7.48 -15.68
CA PHE A 241 16.98 -8.18 -14.74
C PHE A 241 16.99 -9.70 -15.00
N SER A 242 15.85 -10.26 -15.39
CA SER A 242 15.72 -11.67 -15.80
C SER A 242 16.61 -12.06 -16.98
N THR A 243 16.93 -11.12 -17.88
CA THR A 243 17.83 -11.35 -19.02
C THR A 243 19.29 -11.25 -18.60
N LEU A 244 19.61 -10.33 -17.68
CA LEU A 244 20.95 -10.15 -17.11
C LEU A 244 21.39 -11.33 -16.24
N PHE A 245 20.45 -11.89 -15.47
CA PHE A 245 20.71 -12.99 -14.53
C PHE A 245 20.23 -14.34 -15.05
N LYS A 246 19.88 -14.44 -16.34
CA LYS A 246 19.55 -15.73 -16.96
C LYS A 246 20.79 -16.62 -16.90
N PRO A 247 20.78 -17.76 -16.20
CA PRO A 247 21.92 -18.65 -16.15
C PRO A 247 22.21 -19.12 -17.61
N LYS A 248 23.47 -19.00 -18.02
CA LYS A 248 23.88 -19.63 -19.27
C LYS A 248 23.58 -21.11 -19.16
N SER A 249 22.85 -21.68 -20.09
CA SER A 249 22.72 -23.12 -20.19
C SER A 249 24.13 -23.69 -20.32
N ILE A 250 24.56 -24.41 -19.30
CA ILE A 250 25.77 -25.21 -19.40
C ILE A 250 25.46 -26.27 -20.45
N SER A 251 26.05 -26.17 -21.61
CA SER A 251 25.96 -27.22 -22.62
C SER A 251 26.47 -28.50 -21.94
N LYS A 252 25.66 -29.58 -22.00
CA LYS A 252 26.08 -30.90 -21.53
C LYS A 252 27.05 -31.51 -22.52
N ASP A 253 28.15 -30.84 -22.84
CA ASP A 253 29.29 -31.49 -23.45
C ASP A 253 30.14 -32.14 -22.34
N LYS A 254 29.74 -33.37 -22.00
CA LYS A 254 30.57 -34.33 -21.34
C LYS A 254 31.63 -34.84 -22.32
N SER A 255 32.66 -34.09 -22.59
CA SER A 255 33.86 -34.62 -23.20
C SER A 255 35.02 -33.66 -23.00
N SER A 256 35.57 -33.66 -21.80
CA SER A 256 37.01 -33.51 -21.51
C SER A 256 37.19 -33.54 -20.00
N LEU A 257 37.40 -34.73 -19.52
CA LEU A 257 38.33 -34.97 -18.42
C LEU A 257 39.70 -35.15 -19.01
#